data_ff5a74097d90f3baac1391496fbb3fec
#
_entry.id   ff5a74097d90f3baac1391496fbb3fec
#
_cell.length_a   1.000
_cell.length_b   1.000
_cell.length_c   1.000
_cell.angle_alpha   90.00
_cell.angle_beta   90.00
_cell.angle_gamma   90.00
#
_symmetry.space_group_name_H-M   'P 1'
#
loop_
_entity.id
_entity.type
_entity.pdbx_description
1 polymer ?
#
loop_
_entity_poly.entity_id
_entity_poly.type
_entity_poly.pdbx_seq_one_letter_code
_entity_poly.pdbx_strand_id
1 'polypeptide(L)'
;MKKYFNYILLFLMAFVLFYVPANAQKKKKKAKQTTTKKKAVKSKSKSKKNTVKVVKTAKTDPDTKLDVQYTTRNITNLDSLPEKVVTILSAFKPQLKNIAKIDFVTANERNDTGSVRLDYQVPSQNLSFQYRPIPLVPRSFIMDSVALLQRNTTLKFGYGNYFHHFIELDQYLIDKFNNTHSFNINNESIKGNHHLQSTRSLGLNYLGDYVFSDKGHLLSKVYYQQVGRYRFGLVPDSSTLPFANFKQNSFLTGVSFSWLKTPKNSIRTINYTPTLLYERFEGIEGATNNLISINSPFAVDLSMNTHLNFDLSYSMNQFSIKNGNSNSKHLVRLDPNVEFNKFNSVIKIGVSPVLINSVFHLYPDIAYKKILKDTNFILSAGWHAFVNNNSYTDLVGQNPWIAVPSELEITTQDSKFIALNISNGKRLNYGFSFSFNNYTNLLLFNKKINTNLLNNGLYYNSIFENKASTIQFDANLRYQFSDHLLITNNLKYIQFNSLEQNIKPWGILPLEVNSKITWSPNKNFQLNGNLNYFTGATLYNEFAIPYDLDNALVLNASMSYKLTPRFTAWVKGDNLLDKPYQRWSNYPSLGVQLIAGVVYSFK
;
A
#
# COMPACT_ATOMS: atom_id res chain seq x y z
N MET A 1 20.28 -28.87 18.51
CA MET A 1 20.63 -27.56 17.90
C MET A 1 21.84 -27.60 16.97
N LYS A 2 23.03 -28.14 17.35
CA LYS A 2 24.20 -28.19 16.47
C LYS A 2 23.98 -28.88 15.10
N LYS A 3 23.16 -29.93 15.02
CA LYS A 3 22.89 -30.66 13.78
C LYS A 3 22.11 -29.84 12.74
N TYR A 4 21.13 -29.03 13.17
CA TYR A 4 20.32 -28.21 12.25
C TYR A 4 21.06 -26.93 11.82
N PHE A 5 21.91 -26.38 12.66
CA PHE A 5 22.77 -25.25 12.32
C PHE A 5 23.72 -25.57 11.16
N ASN A 6 24.30 -26.77 11.14
CA ASN A 6 25.15 -27.22 10.05
C ASN A 6 24.42 -27.41 8.71
N TYR A 7 23.14 -27.82 8.73
CA TYR A 7 22.33 -27.89 7.50
C TYR A 7 21.95 -26.51 6.97
N ILE A 8 21.68 -25.54 7.85
CA ILE A 8 21.43 -24.15 7.46
C ILE A 8 22.71 -23.52 6.88
N LEU A 9 23.87 -23.78 7.48
CA LEU A 9 25.17 -23.30 6.99
C LEU A 9 25.53 -23.92 5.63
N LEU A 10 25.24 -25.21 5.44
CA LEU A 10 25.45 -25.92 4.15
C LEU A 10 24.52 -25.41 3.06
N PHE A 11 23.26 -25.08 3.41
CA PHE A 11 22.29 -24.49 2.50
C PHE A 11 22.67 -23.06 2.09
N LEU A 12 23.17 -22.25 3.04
CA LEU A 12 23.73 -20.91 2.78
C LEU A 12 24.99 -20.97 1.89
N MET A 13 25.87 -21.95 2.10
CA MET A 13 27.03 -22.18 1.23
C MET A 13 26.63 -22.61 -0.20
N ALA A 14 25.62 -23.46 -0.35
CA ALA A 14 25.08 -23.84 -1.66
C ALA A 14 24.49 -22.63 -2.40
N PHE A 15 23.86 -21.71 -1.67
CA PHE A 15 23.27 -20.49 -2.24
C PHE A 15 24.34 -19.50 -2.77
N VAL A 16 25.51 -19.45 -2.12
CA VAL A 16 26.65 -18.62 -2.56
C VAL A 16 27.29 -19.20 -3.84
N LEU A 17 27.26 -20.52 -4.03
CA LEU A 17 27.84 -21.17 -5.22
C LEU A 17 26.99 -20.97 -6.50
N PHE A 18 25.70 -20.66 -6.39
CA PHE A 18 24.88 -20.27 -7.54
C PHE A 18 25.12 -18.82 -8.01
N TYR A 19 25.98 -18.07 -7.36
CA TYR A 19 26.25 -16.65 -7.62
C TYR A 19 27.41 -16.39 -8.60
N VAL A 20 27.89 -17.41 -9.30
CA VAL A 20 28.93 -17.24 -10.34
C VAL A 20 28.25 -16.79 -11.64
N PRO A 21 28.61 -15.62 -12.20
CA PRO A 21 28.07 -15.19 -13.48
C PRO A 21 28.60 -16.10 -14.60
N ALA A 22 27.71 -16.87 -15.22
CA ALA A 22 28.04 -17.68 -16.38
C ALA A 22 28.34 -16.77 -17.59
N ASN A 23 29.60 -16.58 -17.91
CA ASN A 23 30.04 -16.06 -19.19
C ASN A 23 29.80 -17.13 -20.25
N ALA A 24 28.67 -17.03 -20.98
CA ALA A 24 28.31 -17.97 -22.02
C ALA A 24 29.03 -17.65 -23.33
N GLN A 25 29.73 -18.64 -23.83
CA GLN A 25 30.38 -18.68 -25.14
C GLN A 25 29.37 -18.50 -26.29
N LYS A 26 29.73 -17.62 -27.24
CA LYS A 26 29.06 -17.44 -28.53
C LYS A 26 29.22 -18.68 -29.41
N LYS A 27 28.10 -19.31 -29.85
CA LYS A 27 28.07 -20.13 -31.07
C LYS A 27 27.11 -19.51 -32.08
N LYS A 28 27.69 -19.12 -33.23
CA LYS A 28 26.99 -18.64 -34.44
C LYS A 28 26.18 -19.78 -35.04
N LYS A 29 24.88 -19.57 -35.35
CA LYS A 29 24.17 -20.34 -36.39
C LYS A 29 23.49 -19.38 -37.38
N LYS A 30 23.72 -19.66 -38.68
CA LYS A 30 23.27 -18.93 -39.84
C LYS A 30 21.74 -18.96 -40.00
N ALA A 31 21.17 -17.82 -40.36
CA ALA A 31 19.78 -17.68 -40.76
C ALA A 31 19.55 -18.14 -42.20
N LYS A 32 18.43 -18.80 -42.45
CA LYS A 32 17.84 -19.03 -43.78
C LYS A 32 16.60 -18.12 -43.89
N GLN A 33 16.63 -17.23 -44.85
CA GLN A 33 15.48 -16.42 -45.25
C GLN A 33 14.47 -17.27 -46.02
N THR A 34 13.20 -17.11 -45.75
CA THR A 34 12.11 -17.51 -46.65
C THR A 34 11.09 -16.39 -46.72
N THR A 35 10.99 -15.84 -47.89
CA THR A 35 10.02 -14.82 -48.29
C THR A 35 8.67 -15.45 -48.60
N THR A 36 7.57 -14.91 -48.05
CA THR A 36 6.23 -15.19 -48.57
C THR A 36 5.39 -13.95 -48.74
N LYS A 37 4.76 -13.87 -49.92
CA LYS A 37 4.06 -12.75 -50.52
C LYS A 37 2.71 -12.47 -49.84
N LYS A 38 2.38 -11.17 -49.69
CA LYS A 38 1.06 -10.63 -49.37
C LYS A 38 0.05 -10.85 -50.49
N LYS A 39 -1.16 -11.25 -50.18
CA LYS A 39 -2.37 -11.00 -50.98
C LYS A 39 -3.40 -10.24 -50.14
N ALA A 40 -3.79 -9.09 -50.66
CA ALA A 40 -4.85 -8.23 -50.13
C ALA A 40 -6.21 -8.67 -50.70
N VAL A 41 -7.22 -8.72 -49.83
CA VAL A 41 -8.63 -8.86 -50.26
C VAL A 41 -9.42 -7.73 -49.64
N LYS A 42 -10.02 -6.92 -50.52
CA LYS A 42 -11.03 -5.88 -50.20
C LYS A 42 -12.40 -6.53 -50.03
N SER A 43 -13.15 -6.21 -49.00
CA SER A 43 -14.59 -6.43 -48.98
C SER A 43 -15.34 -5.16 -48.55
N LYS A 44 -16.35 -4.84 -49.37
CA LYS A 44 -17.28 -3.70 -49.22
C LYS A 44 -18.40 -4.06 -48.24
N SER A 45 -18.69 -3.17 -47.30
CA SER A 45 -19.90 -3.28 -46.47
C SER A 45 -21.04 -2.46 -47.00
N LYS A 46 -22.22 -3.05 -47.14
CA LYS A 46 -23.50 -2.34 -47.40
C LYS A 46 -24.29 -2.31 -46.09
N SER A 47 -24.69 -1.12 -45.66
CA SER A 47 -25.60 -0.91 -44.52
C SER A 47 -27.08 -1.13 -44.91
N LYS A 48 -27.83 -1.80 -44.09
CA LYS A 48 -29.28 -1.80 -44.09
C LYS A 48 -29.85 -1.27 -42.76
N LYS A 49 -30.62 -0.19 -42.87
CA LYS A 49 -31.44 0.37 -41.79
C LYS A 49 -32.63 -0.57 -41.51
N ASN A 50 -32.87 -0.89 -40.25
CA ASN A 50 -34.15 -1.50 -39.82
C ASN A 50 -34.86 -0.58 -38.80
N THR A 51 -36.08 -0.27 -39.12
CA THR A 51 -37.02 0.60 -38.40
C THR A 51 -37.71 -0.20 -37.28
N VAL A 52 -37.78 0.39 -36.08
CA VAL A 52 -38.44 -0.20 -34.91
C VAL A 52 -39.93 0.23 -34.91
N LYS A 53 -40.83 -0.74 -34.86
CA LYS A 53 -42.28 -0.54 -34.60
C LYS A 53 -42.56 -0.62 -33.08
N VAL A 54 -43.18 0.43 -32.55
CA VAL A 54 -43.70 0.52 -31.19
C VAL A 54 -45.07 -0.16 -31.13
N VAL A 55 -45.24 -1.10 -30.21
CA VAL A 55 -46.53 -1.72 -29.90
C VAL A 55 -47.05 -1.15 -28.58
N LYS A 56 -48.30 -0.67 -28.60
CA LYS A 56 -49.03 -0.09 -27.46
C LYS A 56 -49.46 -1.18 -26.46
N THR A 57 -49.32 -0.86 -25.19
CA THR A 57 -49.72 -1.66 -24.03
C THR A 57 -51.24 -1.66 -23.85
N ALA A 58 -51.83 -2.83 -23.64
CA ALA A 58 -53.21 -3.02 -23.20
C ALA A 58 -53.27 -3.15 -21.67
N LYS A 59 -54.32 -2.59 -21.05
CA LYS A 59 -54.65 -2.69 -19.62
C LYS A 59 -55.11 -4.10 -19.29
N THR A 60 -54.65 -4.62 -18.15
CA THR A 60 -55.19 -5.86 -17.57
C THR A 60 -55.42 -5.71 -16.07
N ASP A 61 -56.54 -6.26 -15.63
CA ASP A 61 -57.12 -6.30 -14.29
C ASP A 61 -56.34 -7.23 -13.32
N PRO A 62 -56.55 -7.04 -12.00
CA PRO A 62 -55.75 -7.70 -10.99
C PRO A 62 -56.39 -9.04 -10.60
N ASP A 63 -55.88 -10.13 -11.14
CA ASP A 63 -55.86 -11.43 -10.47
C ASP A 63 -55.17 -12.47 -11.35
N THR A 64 -54.32 -13.29 -10.72
CA THR A 64 -53.79 -14.56 -11.21
C THR A 64 -52.47 -14.58 -11.99
N LYS A 65 -51.57 -15.38 -11.41
CA LYS A 65 -50.54 -16.24 -12.01
C LYS A 65 -49.39 -15.59 -12.77
N LEU A 66 -48.19 -15.92 -12.27
CA LEU A 66 -46.90 -15.74 -12.97
C LEU A 66 -46.92 -16.53 -14.30
N ASP A 67 -47.01 -15.82 -15.41
CA ASP A 67 -46.71 -16.36 -16.73
C ASP A 67 -45.27 -15.91 -17.11
N VAL A 68 -44.39 -16.88 -17.14
CA VAL A 68 -43.03 -16.69 -17.65
C VAL A 68 -43.07 -17.00 -19.15
N GLN A 69 -43.11 -15.96 -19.97
CA GLN A 69 -42.98 -16.14 -21.43
C GLN A 69 -41.49 -16.18 -21.81
N TYR A 70 -41.06 -17.32 -22.31
CA TYR A 70 -39.75 -17.51 -22.94
C TYR A 70 -39.84 -17.21 -24.44
N THR A 71 -39.21 -16.14 -24.90
CA THR A 71 -39.02 -15.91 -26.35
C THR A 71 -37.65 -16.43 -26.77
N THR A 72 -37.63 -17.57 -27.45
CA THR A 72 -36.44 -18.10 -28.12
C THR A 72 -36.27 -17.41 -29.48
N ARG A 73 -35.21 -16.64 -29.65
CA ARG A 73 -34.75 -16.19 -30.97
C ARG A 73 -33.65 -17.10 -31.43
N ASN A 74 -33.80 -17.71 -32.59
CA ASN A 74 -32.75 -18.43 -33.28
C ASN A 74 -31.66 -17.44 -33.75
N ILE A 75 -30.46 -17.56 -33.22
CA ILE A 75 -29.30 -16.77 -33.62
C ILE A 75 -28.38 -17.68 -34.40
N THR A 76 -28.16 -17.34 -35.66
CA THR A 76 -27.27 -18.03 -36.60
C THR A 76 -25.88 -17.35 -36.72
N ASN A 77 -25.40 -16.66 -35.72
CA ASN A 77 -24.02 -16.14 -35.68
C ASN A 77 -23.40 -16.27 -34.31
N LEU A 78 -22.24 -16.88 -34.27
CA LEU A 78 -21.55 -17.43 -33.09
C LEU A 78 -20.71 -16.44 -32.27
N ASP A 79 -20.83 -15.12 -32.46
CA ASP A 79 -19.87 -14.14 -31.91
C ASP A 79 -20.40 -13.13 -30.89
N SER A 80 -21.61 -13.33 -30.36
CA SER A 80 -22.07 -12.51 -29.24
C SER A 80 -23.11 -13.22 -28.38
N LEU A 81 -22.77 -13.49 -27.14
CA LEU A 81 -23.73 -13.96 -26.13
C LEU A 81 -24.66 -12.79 -25.77
N PRO A 82 -25.99 -12.96 -25.85
CA PRO A 82 -26.93 -11.91 -25.44
C PRO A 82 -26.94 -11.77 -23.93
N GLU A 83 -26.77 -10.53 -23.48
CA GLU A 83 -26.98 -10.15 -22.08
C GLU A 83 -28.41 -10.39 -21.67
N LYS A 84 -28.65 -11.30 -20.75
CA LYS A 84 -29.96 -11.67 -20.25
C LYS A 84 -30.30 -10.77 -19.06
N VAL A 85 -31.01 -9.67 -19.31
CA VAL A 85 -31.55 -8.82 -18.23
C VAL A 85 -32.84 -9.42 -17.73
N VAL A 86 -32.88 -9.90 -16.50
CA VAL A 86 -34.08 -10.35 -15.80
C VAL A 86 -34.51 -9.25 -14.84
N THR A 87 -35.57 -8.53 -15.19
CA THR A 87 -36.21 -7.56 -14.29
C THR A 87 -37.30 -8.24 -13.49
N ILE A 88 -37.09 -8.42 -12.18
CA ILE A 88 -38.10 -8.94 -11.26
C ILE A 88 -38.81 -7.76 -10.60
N LEU A 89 -40.02 -7.49 -10.99
CA LEU A 89 -40.90 -6.54 -10.32
C LEU A 89 -41.79 -7.33 -9.33
N SER A 90 -41.44 -7.31 -8.05
CA SER A 90 -42.34 -7.82 -7.01
C SER A 90 -43.07 -6.66 -6.36
N ALA A 91 -44.38 -6.63 -6.53
CA ALA A 91 -45.24 -5.73 -5.77
C ALA A 91 -45.42 -6.30 -4.35
N PHE A 92 -44.66 -5.78 -3.39
CA PHE A 92 -44.83 -6.13 -1.98
C PHE A 92 -46.09 -5.45 -1.44
N LYS A 93 -47.13 -6.25 -1.15
CA LYS A 93 -48.30 -5.80 -0.37
C LYS A 93 -48.08 -6.23 1.09
N PRO A 94 -47.84 -5.30 2.01
CA PRO A 94 -47.74 -5.66 3.42
C PRO A 94 -49.12 -6.05 3.94
N GLN A 95 -49.31 -7.31 4.28
CA GLN A 95 -50.49 -7.75 5.05
C GLN A 95 -50.11 -7.67 6.53
N LEU A 96 -50.67 -6.72 7.24
CA LEU A 96 -50.63 -6.65 8.69
C LEU A 96 -51.50 -7.80 9.24
N LYS A 97 -50.83 -8.87 9.72
CA LYS A 97 -51.50 -9.86 10.55
C LYS A 97 -51.73 -9.24 11.93
N ASN A 98 -52.97 -9.10 12.34
CA ASN A 98 -53.33 -8.78 13.72
C ASN A 98 -52.81 -9.94 14.62
N ILE A 99 -51.73 -9.69 15.32
CA ILE A 99 -51.23 -10.59 16.36
C ILE A 99 -51.96 -10.16 17.64
N ALA A 100 -52.72 -11.09 18.23
CA ALA A 100 -53.33 -10.90 19.52
C ALA A 100 -52.24 -10.56 20.54
N LYS A 101 -52.45 -9.50 21.32
CA LYS A 101 -51.57 -9.07 22.40
C LYS A 101 -51.56 -10.19 23.47
N ILE A 102 -50.42 -10.78 23.69
CA ILE A 102 -50.21 -11.75 24.76
C ILE A 102 -50.02 -10.93 26.03
N ASP A 103 -50.98 -10.96 26.94
CA ASP A 103 -50.81 -10.38 28.27
C ASP A 103 -49.92 -11.31 29.11
N PHE A 104 -48.74 -10.85 29.39
CA PHE A 104 -47.87 -11.52 30.36
C PHE A 104 -48.29 -11.13 31.78
N VAL A 105 -48.79 -12.10 32.54
CA VAL A 105 -48.95 -11.94 33.97
C VAL A 105 -47.55 -11.96 34.60
N THR A 106 -47.17 -10.85 35.22
CA THR A 106 -45.88 -10.68 35.89
C THR A 106 -45.82 -11.65 37.10
N ALA A 107 -45.01 -12.68 36.98
CA ALA A 107 -44.51 -13.40 38.14
C ALA A 107 -43.45 -12.54 38.85
N ASN A 108 -43.52 -12.48 40.16
CA ASN A 108 -42.71 -11.64 41.05
C ASN A 108 -41.24 -11.55 40.68
N GLU A 109 -40.77 -10.30 40.57
CA GLU A 109 -39.39 -9.94 40.43
C GLU A 109 -38.55 -10.51 41.60
N ARG A 110 -37.66 -11.44 41.29
CA ARG A 110 -36.49 -11.67 42.10
C ARG A 110 -35.47 -10.59 41.73
N ASN A 111 -35.13 -9.73 42.67
CA ASN A 111 -34.04 -8.79 42.55
C ASN A 111 -32.73 -9.52 42.28
N ASP A 112 -32.35 -9.64 41.03
CA ASP A 112 -31.01 -10.05 40.65
C ASP A 112 -30.14 -8.76 40.53
N THR A 113 -29.38 -8.48 41.59
CA THR A 113 -28.42 -7.37 41.67
C THR A 113 -27.06 -7.76 41.08
N GLY A 114 -27.06 -8.52 40.01
CA GLY A 114 -25.85 -8.86 39.25
C GLY A 114 -25.69 -7.97 38.03
N SER A 115 -25.18 -6.77 38.20
CA SER A 115 -24.72 -5.98 37.06
C SER A 115 -23.45 -6.60 36.49
N VAL A 116 -23.57 -7.39 35.45
CA VAL A 116 -22.43 -7.79 34.63
C VAL A 116 -21.91 -6.51 33.92
N ARG A 117 -20.83 -5.93 34.45
CA ARG A 117 -20.06 -4.91 33.74
C ARG A 117 -19.43 -5.57 32.53
N LEU A 118 -20.03 -5.38 31.37
CA LEU A 118 -19.36 -5.62 30.10
C LEU A 118 -18.36 -4.46 29.89
N ASP A 119 -17.11 -4.72 30.24
CA ASP A 119 -15.99 -3.81 29.96
C ASP A 119 -15.63 -3.94 28.47
N TYR A 120 -16.25 -3.10 27.64
CA TYR A 120 -15.88 -2.97 26.23
C TYR A 120 -14.62 -2.13 26.17
N GLN A 121 -13.45 -2.75 26.22
CA GLN A 121 -12.22 -2.11 25.80
C GLN A 121 -12.25 -1.98 24.27
N VAL A 122 -12.72 -0.84 23.79
CA VAL A 122 -12.44 -0.43 22.41
C VAL A 122 -10.96 -0.08 22.38
N PRO A 123 -10.10 -0.83 21.65
CA PRO A 123 -8.71 -0.42 21.51
C PRO A 123 -8.73 0.98 20.88
N SER A 124 -8.07 1.95 21.53
CA SER A 124 -7.89 3.29 21.00
C SER A 124 -7.08 3.15 19.70
N GLN A 125 -7.78 3.09 18.58
CA GLN A 125 -7.11 3.25 17.30
C GLN A 125 -6.67 4.70 17.24
N ASN A 126 -5.38 4.92 17.47
CA ASN A 126 -4.73 6.16 17.11
C ASN A 126 -4.93 6.33 15.60
N LEU A 127 -5.94 7.08 15.21
CA LEU A 127 -6.11 7.58 13.86
C LEU A 127 -5.10 8.72 13.65
N SER A 128 -3.82 8.46 13.89
CA SER A 128 -2.77 9.26 13.31
C SER A 128 -2.72 8.85 11.84
N PHE A 129 -3.41 9.60 11.00
CA PHE A 129 -3.18 9.54 9.57
C PHE A 129 -1.78 10.08 9.32
N GLN A 130 -0.76 9.26 9.52
CA GLN A 130 0.53 9.52 8.90
C GLN A 130 0.30 9.35 7.41
N TYR A 131 0.06 10.47 6.73
CA TYR A 131 0.20 10.54 5.31
C TYR A 131 1.68 10.29 4.98
N ARG A 132 2.03 9.02 4.81
CA ARG A 132 3.15 8.64 3.97
C ARG A 132 2.53 8.45 2.59
N PRO A 133 2.91 9.25 1.59
CA PRO A 133 2.58 8.89 0.22
C PRO A 133 3.07 7.46 0.08
N ILE A 134 2.14 6.55 -0.21
CA ILE A 134 2.49 5.14 -0.43
C ILE A 134 3.41 5.20 -1.64
N PRO A 135 4.71 4.86 -1.50
CA PRO A 135 5.55 4.77 -2.66
C PRO A 135 4.88 3.77 -3.58
N LEU A 136 4.53 4.17 -4.80
CA LEU A 136 4.13 3.28 -5.87
C LEU A 136 5.38 2.49 -6.31
N VAL A 137 5.97 1.80 -5.37
CA VAL A 137 6.88 0.71 -5.67
C VAL A 137 5.95 -0.38 -6.16
N PRO A 138 6.22 -1.03 -7.30
CA PRO A 138 5.60 -2.32 -7.59
C PRO A 138 6.05 -3.30 -6.50
N ARG A 139 5.41 -3.21 -5.35
CA ARG A 139 5.60 -4.20 -4.30
C ARG A 139 4.94 -5.46 -4.83
N SER A 140 5.73 -6.48 -4.99
CA SER A 140 5.21 -7.84 -5.02
C SER A 140 4.19 -7.95 -3.88
N PHE A 141 3.00 -8.34 -4.23
CA PHE A 141 1.92 -8.60 -3.29
C PHE A 141 2.47 -9.52 -2.20
N ILE A 142 2.68 -9.01 -1.00
CA ILE A 142 2.84 -9.89 0.14
C ILE A 142 1.46 -10.53 0.31
N MET A 143 1.34 -11.77 -0.11
CA MET A 143 0.15 -12.55 0.20
C MET A 143 0.04 -12.57 1.72
N ASP A 144 -1.03 -11.95 2.23
CA ASP A 144 -1.44 -12.12 3.62
C ASP A 144 -1.80 -13.59 3.82
N SER A 145 -0.82 -14.40 4.15
CA SER A 145 -0.99 -15.83 4.39
C SER A 145 -1.46 -16.04 5.83
N VAL A 146 -2.70 -15.67 6.11
CA VAL A 146 -3.33 -15.84 7.42
C VAL A 146 -3.37 -17.31 7.92
N ALA A 147 -3.09 -18.27 7.06
CA ALA A 147 -3.21 -19.70 7.39
C ALA A 147 -1.89 -20.41 7.74
N LEU A 148 -0.73 -19.74 7.67
CA LEU A 148 0.57 -20.40 7.82
C LEU A 148 1.20 -20.28 9.22
N LEU A 149 0.57 -19.57 10.14
CA LEU A 149 1.05 -19.35 11.52
C LEU A 149 1.23 -20.63 12.38
N GLN A 150 0.79 -21.79 11.89
CA GLN A 150 0.99 -23.07 12.61
C GLN A 150 2.26 -23.84 12.21
N ARG A 151 3.11 -23.27 11.32
CA ARG A 151 4.27 -23.99 10.82
C ARG A 151 5.51 -23.13 10.89
N ASN A 152 6.57 -23.71 11.41
CA ASN A 152 7.78 -22.99 11.76
C ASN A 152 8.60 -22.52 10.58
N THR A 153 8.45 -23.12 9.40
CA THR A 153 9.25 -22.78 8.22
C THR A 153 8.43 -22.93 6.94
N THR A 154 8.49 -21.94 6.07
CA THR A 154 7.87 -22.00 4.73
C THR A 154 8.88 -21.61 3.67
N LEU A 155 8.89 -22.35 2.56
CA LEU A 155 9.65 -22.05 1.36
C LEU A 155 8.67 -21.79 0.22
N LYS A 156 8.72 -20.61 -0.36
CA LYS A 156 7.92 -20.21 -1.50
C LYS A 156 8.82 -20.02 -2.71
N PHE A 157 8.45 -20.67 -3.80
CA PHE A 157 9.14 -20.57 -5.08
C PHE A 157 8.13 -20.24 -6.17
N GLY A 158 8.54 -19.40 -7.13
CA GLY A 158 7.75 -19.08 -8.31
C GLY A 158 8.62 -18.80 -9.52
N TYR A 159 8.06 -19.11 -10.69
CA TYR A 159 8.66 -18.80 -11.97
C TYR A 159 7.60 -18.33 -12.96
N GLY A 160 7.94 -17.35 -13.80
CA GLY A 160 6.99 -16.72 -14.70
C GLY A 160 7.60 -16.21 -16.01
N ASN A 161 6.77 -15.53 -16.80
CA ASN A 161 7.23 -14.85 -18.00
C ASN A 161 8.26 -13.74 -17.65
N TYR A 162 8.91 -13.16 -18.64
CA TYR A 162 10.02 -12.20 -18.44
C TYR A 162 11.17 -12.74 -17.57
N PHE A 163 11.40 -14.07 -17.57
CA PHE A 163 12.35 -14.73 -16.66
C PHE A 163 12.15 -14.31 -15.20
N HIS A 164 10.89 -14.06 -14.83
CA HIS A 164 10.52 -13.70 -13.48
C HIS A 164 10.73 -14.90 -12.56
N HIS A 165 11.62 -14.79 -11.59
CA HIS A 165 11.78 -15.78 -10.54
C HIS A 165 11.68 -15.13 -9.17
N PHE A 166 11.07 -15.87 -8.26
CA PHE A 166 10.81 -15.47 -6.90
C PHE A 166 11.10 -16.63 -5.95
N ILE A 167 11.89 -16.37 -4.92
CA ILE A 167 12.20 -17.31 -3.84
C ILE A 167 12.05 -16.59 -2.52
N GLU A 168 11.31 -17.16 -1.59
CA GLU A 168 11.11 -16.63 -0.25
C GLU A 168 11.19 -17.76 0.78
N LEU A 169 11.98 -17.56 1.81
CA LEU A 169 12.08 -18.43 2.98
C LEU A 169 11.64 -17.66 4.20
N ASP A 170 10.59 -18.13 4.86
CA ASP A 170 10.14 -17.63 6.15
C ASP A 170 10.38 -18.70 7.20
N GLN A 171 10.96 -18.30 8.31
CA GLN A 171 11.18 -19.15 9.47
C GLN A 171 10.71 -18.46 10.73
N TYR A 172 9.86 -19.14 11.50
CA TYR A 172 9.36 -18.69 12.78
C TYR A 172 9.75 -19.69 13.86
N LEU A 173 10.36 -19.20 14.93
CA LEU A 173 10.85 -19.99 16.05
C LEU A 173 10.35 -19.40 17.35
N ILE A 174 9.96 -20.27 18.28
CA ILE A 174 9.69 -19.90 19.67
C ILE A 174 10.73 -20.63 20.50
N ASP A 175 11.47 -19.90 21.32
CA ASP A 175 12.45 -20.49 22.22
C ASP A 175 11.80 -20.97 23.53
N LYS A 176 12.60 -21.63 24.38
CA LYS A 176 12.14 -22.14 25.70
C LYS A 176 11.77 -21.03 26.71
N PHE A 177 12.13 -19.79 26.45
CA PHE A 177 11.78 -18.61 27.25
C PHE A 177 10.57 -17.87 26.69
N ASN A 178 9.89 -18.45 25.70
CA ASN A 178 8.75 -17.88 24.98
C ASN A 178 9.11 -16.62 24.16
N ASN A 179 10.39 -16.41 23.83
CA ASN A 179 10.77 -15.39 22.87
C ASN A 179 10.49 -15.90 21.47
N THR A 180 10.08 -14.99 20.59
CA THR A 180 9.80 -15.32 19.20
C THR A 180 10.85 -14.75 18.28
N HIS A 181 11.22 -15.52 17.27
CA HIS A 181 12.20 -15.14 16.26
C HIS A 181 11.63 -15.42 14.89
N SER A 182 11.59 -14.41 14.04
CA SER A 182 11.16 -14.54 12.65
C SER A 182 12.29 -14.13 11.73
N PHE A 183 12.60 -14.99 10.77
CA PHE A 183 13.57 -14.75 9.71
C PHE A 183 12.85 -14.81 8.37
N ASN A 184 13.03 -13.79 7.54
CA ASN A 184 12.53 -13.77 6.17
C ASN A 184 13.70 -13.48 5.23
N ILE A 185 13.86 -14.31 4.21
CA ILE A 185 14.81 -14.13 3.12
C ILE A 185 14.01 -14.16 1.84
N ASN A 186 14.10 -13.13 1.04
CA ASN A 186 13.42 -13.06 -0.25
C ASN A 186 14.39 -12.63 -1.36
N ASN A 187 14.23 -13.23 -2.53
CA ASN A 187 14.94 -12.85 -3.74
C ASN A 187 13.96 -12.85 -4.90
N GLU A 188 13.92 -11.74 -5.63
CA GLU A 188 13.08 -11.57 -6.80
C GLU A 188 13.90 -10.98 -7.93
N SER A 189 13.73 -11.47 -9.14
CA SER A 189 14.36 -10.92 -10.33
C SER A 189 13.41 -11.04 -11.52
N ILE A 190 13.35 -9.99 -12.30
CA ILE A 190 12.54 -9.91 -13.51
C ILE A 190 13.34 -9.23 -14.61
N LYS A 191 13.22 -9.72 -15.85
CA LYS A 191 13.75 -9.08 -17.04
C LYS A 191 12.56 -8.57 -17.86
N GLY A 192 12.64 -7.36 -18.38
CA GLY A 192 11.60 -6.84 -19.27
C GLY A 192 11.86 -7.18 -20.75
N ASN A 193 11.01 -6.62 -21.61
CA ASN A 193 11.16 -6.73 -23.07
C ASN A 193 12.33 -5.88 -23.58
N HIS A 194 12.55 -4.72 -22.95
CA HIS A 194 13.71 -3.89 -23.22
C HIS A 194 14.95 -4.47 -22.51
N HIS A 195 16.09 -4.49 -23.18
CA HIS A 195 17.33 -5.13 -22.67
C HIS A 195 17.83 -4.56 -21.33
N LEU A 196 17.53 -3.29 -21.02
CA LEU A 196 17.81 -2.64 -19.75
C LEU A 196 16.62 -2.65 -18.76
N GLN A 197 15.46 -3.17 -19.14
CA GLN A 197 14.26 -3.23 -18.28
C GLN A 197 14.33 -4.43 -17.34
N SER A 198 15.32 -4.44 -16.49
CA SER A 198 15.59 -5.53 -15.56
C SER A 198 15.68 -5.00 -14.13
N THR A 199 15.08 -5.73 -13.20
CA THR A 199 15.12 -5.42 -11.77
C THR A 199 15.43 -6.68 -10.99
N ARG A 200 16.24 -6.53 -9.95
CA ARG A 200 16.57 -7.58 -8.99
C ARG A 200 16.49 -7.02 -7.59
N SER A 201 15.89 -7.77 -6.68
CA SER A 201 15.84 -7.44 -5.25
C SER A 201 16.26 -8.63 -4.40
N LEU A 202 16.96 -8.33 -3.31
CA LEU A 202 17.29 -9.28 -2.24
C LEU A 202 16.91 -8.61 -0.93
N GLY A 203 16.10 -9.29 -0.12
CA GLY A 203 15.72 -8.85 1.21
C GLY A 203 16.09 -9.88 2.26
N LEU A 204 16.62 -9.41 3.39
CA LEU A 204 16.90 -10.19 4.59
C LEU A 204 16.25 -9.45 5.75
N ASN A 205 15.37 -10.11 6.48
CA ASN A 205 14.68 -9.53 7.62
C ASN A 205 14.77 -10.47 8.81
N TYR A 206 15.07 -9.91 9.96
CA TYR A 206 14.98 -10.56 11.25
C TYR A 206 14.09 -9.74 12.16
N LEU A 207 13.16 -10.40 12.86
CA LEU A 207 12.32 -9.83 13.90
C LEU A 207 12.42 -10.73 15.13
N GLY A 208 12.85 -10.16 16.25
CA GLY A 208 12.90 -10.82 17.57
C GLY A 208 11.93 -10.13 18.53
N ASP A 209 11.09 -10.90 19.22
CA ASP A 209 10.28 -10.43 20.34
C ASP A 209 10.74 -11.15 21.59
N TYR A 210 11.37 -10.39 22.48
CA TYR A 210 11.95 -10.88 23.73
C TYR A 210 11.05 -10.51 24.89
N VAL A 211 10.52 -11.52 25.56
CA VAL A 211 9.59 -11.37 26.66
C VAL A 211 10.33 -11.23 27.98
N PHE A 212 10.13 -10.11 28.67
CA PHE A 212 10.73 -9.84 29.99
C PHE A 212 9.69 -9.98 31.12
N SER A 213 9.11 -11.17 31.24
CA SER A 213 8.10 -11.47 32.25
C SER A 213 6.92 -10.46 32.17
N ASP A 214 6.53 -9.91 33.33
CA ASP A 214 5.47 -8.90 33.48
C ASP A 214 5.92 -7.46 33.19
N LYS A 215 7.21 -7.25 32.86
CA LYS A 215 7.77 -5.91 32.67
C LYS A 215 7.55 -5.36 31.25
N GLY A 216 7.45 -6.24 30.26
CA GLY A 216 7.26 -5.84 28.86
C GLY A 216 8.02 -6.73 27.89
N HIS A 217 8.05 -6.28 26.64
CA HIS A 217 8.68 -6.95 25.52
C HIS A 217 9.66 -6.02 24.83
N LEU A 218 10.79 -6.57 24.37
CA LEU A 218 11.71 -5.88 23.49
C LEU A 218 11.55 -6.44 22.07
N LEU A 219 11.01 -5.63 21.18
CA LEU A 219 11.01 -5.93 19.75
C LEU A 219 12.33 -5.46 19.15
N SER A 220 13.05 -6.36 18.50
CA SER A 220 14.25 -6.06 17.73
C SER A 220 14.02 -6.39 16.27
N LYS A 221 14.33 -5.48 15.36
CA LYS A 221 14.24 -5.69 13.93
C LYS A 221 15.58 -5.36 13.29
N VAL A 222 16.10 -6.28 12.47
CA VAL A 222 17.27 -6.07 11.64
C VAL A 222 16.88 -6.40 10.20
N TYR A 223 17.21 -5.53 9.27
CA TYR A 223 16.90 -5.75 7.88
C TYR A 223 17.98 -5.24 6.95
N TYR A 224 18.09 -5.93 5.83
CA TYR A 224 18.92 -5.57 4.71
C TYR A 224 18.12 -5.71 3.43
N GLN A 225 18.20 -4.73 2.56
CA GLN A 225 17.58 -4.76 1.25
C GLN A 225 18.57 -4.28 0.20
N GLN A 226 18.72 -5.05 -0.85
CA GLN A 226 19.48 -4.68 -2.04
C GLN A 226 18.52 -4.62 -3.23
N VAL A 227 18.57 -3.53 -4.00
CA VAL A 227 17.80 -3.41 -5.24
C VAL A 227 18.75 -2.99 -6.36
N GLY A 228 18.75 -3.79 -7.43
CA GLY A 228 19.48 -3.48 -8.66
C GLY A 228 18.51 -3.25 -9.81
N ARG A 229 18.69 -2.18 -10.56
CA ARG A 229 17.90 -1.81 -11.74
C ARG A 229 18.73 -1.03 -12.74
N TYR A 230 18.16 -0.71 -13.91
CA TYR A 230 18.83 0.11 -14.91
C TYR A 230 17.96 1.31 -15.28
N ARG A 231 18.59 2.45 -15.55
CA ARG A 231 17.95 3.65 -16.08
C ARG A 231 17.81 3.51 -17.58
N PHE A 232 16.71 2.96 -18.04
CA PHE A 232 16.47 2.69 -19.46
C PHE A 232 15.69 3.80 -20.17
N GLY A 233 15.14 4.78 -19.45
CA GLY A 233 14.37 5.87 -20.05
C GLY A 233 15.15 6.61 -21.10
N LEU A 234 14.60 6.73 -22.31
CA LEU A 234 15.21 7.34 -23.50
C LEU A 234 16.47 6.65 -24.04
N VAL A 235 16.83 5.47 -23.54
CA VAL A 235 17.96 4.70 -24.10
C VAL A 235 17.42 3.83 -25.24
N PRO A 236 17.89 4.01 -26.49
CA PRO A 236 17.47 3.17 -27.62
C PRO A 236 17.88 1.71 -27.40
N ASP A 237 17.05 0.77 -27.87
CA ASP A 237 17.36 -0.68 -27.84
C ASP A 237 18.64 -1.03 -28.62
N SER A 238 18.98 -0.22 -29.64
CA SER A 238 20.18 -0.36 -30.45
C SER A 238 21.43 0.26 -29.80
N SER A 239 21.34 0.78 -28.58
CA SER A 239 22.47 1.42 -27.90
C SER A 239 23.62 0.44 -27.74
N THR A 240 24.82 0.85 -28.14
CA THR A 240 26.08 0.13 -27.96
C THR A 240 26.81 0.53 -26.69
N LEU A 241 26.25 1.46 -25.92
CA LEU A 241 26.85 1.95 -24.68
C LEU A 241 26.96 0.84 -23.63
N PRO A 242 28.01 0.88 -22.77
CA PRO A 242 28.16 -0.11 -21.72
C PRO A 242 26.97 -0.10 -20.74
N PHE A 243 26.38 -1.24 -20.45
CA PHE A 243 25.27 -1.37 -19.48
C PHE A 243 25.58 -0.84 -18.09
N ALA A 244 26.88 -0.86 -17.72
CA ALA A 244 27.35 -0.34 -16.45
C ALA A 244 26.97 1.13 -16.23
N ASN A 245 26.91 1.94 -17.29
CA ASN A 245 26.56 3.37 -17.22
C ASN A 245 25.12 3.61 -16.76
N PHE A 246 24.22 2.64 -17.00
CA PHE A 246 22.80 2.74 -16.66
C PHE A 246 22.43 2.01 -15.39
N LYS A 247 23.37 1.25 -14.82
CA LYS A 247 23.10 0.43 -13.64
C LYS A 247 22.92 1.27 -12.38
N GLN A 248 21.86 0.98 -11.64
CA GLN A 248 21.59 1.54 -10.32
C GLN A 248 21.52 0.41 -9.31
N ASN A 249 22.38 0.46 -8.31
CA ASN A 249 22.29 -0.39 -7.13
C ASN A 249 21.98 0.49 -5.93
N SER A 250 21.08 0.02 -5.08
CA SER A 250 20.82 0.63 -3.78
C SER A 250 20.84 -0.42 -2.69
N PHE A 251 21.33 -0.03 -1.53
CA PHE A 251 21.45 -0.88 -0.36
C PHE A 251 20.84 -0.15 0.83
N LEU A 252 19.93 -0.82 1.52
CA LEU A 252 19.31 -0.35 2.74
C LEU A 252 19.64 -1.32 3.86
N THR A 253 20.22 -0.84 4.94
CA THR A 253 20.46 -1.62 6.16
C THR A 253 19.83 -0.87 7.32
N GLY A 254 19.07 -1.56 8.15
CA GLY A 254 18.44 -0.93 9.30
C GLY A 254 18.36 -1.83 10.51
N VAL A 255 18.37 -1.19 11.67
CA VAL A 255 18.19 -1.83 12.97
C VAL A 255 17.22 -0.99 13.78
N SER A 256 16.21 -1.63 14.37
CA SER A 256 15.32 -0.93 15.30
C SER A 256 15.08 -1.75 16.56
N PHE A 257 14.94 -1.05 17.68
CA PHE A 257 14.59 -1.58 18.97
C PHE A 257 13.37 -0.82 19.51
N SER A 258 12.34 -1.55 19.91
CA SER A 258 11.14 -0.97 20.52
C SER A 258 10.85 -1.68 21.82
N TRP A 259 10.73 -0.91 22.88
CA TRP A 259 10.31 -1.44 24.18
C TRP A 259 8.81 -1.29 24.33
N LEU A 260 8.09 -2.40 24.42
CA LEU A 260 6.65 -2.46 24.65
C LEU A 260 6.41 -2.79 26.13
N LYS A 261 6.11 -1.79 26.93
CA LYS A 261 5.77 -2.01 28.34
C LYS A 261 4.40 -2.68 28.44
N THR A 262 4.27 -3.68 29.29
CA THR A 262 2.96 -4.26 29.62
C THR A 262 2.08 -3.18 30.27
N PRO A 263 0.94 -2.80 29.66
CA PRO A 263 0.10 -1.76 30.21
C PRO A 263 -0.46 -2.20 31.56
N LYS A 264 -0.35 -1.33 32.56
CA LYS A 264 -1.02 -1.50 33.85
C LYS A 264 -2.26 -0.61 33.85
N ASN A 265 -3.43 -1.21 34.03
CA ASN A 265 -4.72 -0.51 34.12
C ASN A 265 -4.90 0.18 35.45
N SER A 266 -3.95 0.99 35.88
CA SER A 266 -4.04 1.77 37.10
C SER A 266 -3.88 3.26 36.80
N ILE A 267 -4.74 4.06 37.44
CA ILE A 267 -4.65 5.52 37.40
C ILE A 267 -3.24 5.96 37.83
N ARG A 268 -2.68 6.96 37.11
CA ARG A 268 -1.33 7.50 37.31
C ARG A 268 -0.18 6.56 36.93
N THR A 269 -0.45 5.48 36.20
CA THR A 269 0.63 4.66 35.65
C THR A 269 1.13 5.28 34.34
N ILE A 270 2.43 5.47 34.24
CA ILE A 270 3.07 5.94 32.99
C ILE A 270 3.23 4.76 32.05
N ASN A 271 2.58 4.82 30.89
CA ASN A 271 2.78 3.91 29.78
C ASN A 271 3.75 4.58 28.79
N TYR A 272 4.74 3.84 28.34
CA TYR A 272 5.71 4.33 27.35
C TYR A 272 6.19 3.19 26.45
N THR A 273 6.48 3.52 25.19
CA THR A 273 6.93 2.56 24.16
C THR A 273 8.05 3.18 23.33
N PRO A 274 9.24 3.41 23.90
CA PRO A 274 10.34 4.02 23.17
C PRO A 274 10.81 3.11 22.04
N THR A 275 11.11 3.74 20.91
CA THR A 275 11.67 3.10 19.72
C THR A 275 12.93 3.84 19.29
N LEU A 276 13.99 3.09 19.07
CA LEU A 276 15.23 3.56 18.46
C LEU A 276 15.36 2.92 17.08
N LEU A 277 15.62 3.72 16.06
CA LEU A 277 15.86 3.28 14.68
C LEU A 277 17.18 3.85 14.19
N TYR A 278 18.00 3.01 13.58
CA TYR A 278 19.11 3.40 12.72
C TYR A 278 18.94 2.78 11.36
N GLU A 279 19.02 3.60 10.31
CA GLU A 279 19.02 3.18 8.91
C GLU A 279 20.21 3.78 8.17
N ARG A 280 20.85 2.98 7.35
CA ARG A 280 21.83 3.41 6.37
C ARG A 280 21.38 3.01 4.97
N PHE A 281 21.23 3.99 4.12
CA PHE A 281 20.95 3.81 2.71
C PHE A 281 22.15 4.24 1.88
N GLU A 282 22.51 3.43 0.91
CA GLU A 282 23.52 3.74 -0.10
C GLU A 282 22.85 3.64 -1.47
N GLY A 283 22.86 4.74 -2.20
CA GLY A 283 22.21 4.89 -3.50
C GLY A 283 23.20 4.96 -4.65
N ILE A 284 22.76 5.59 -5.72
CA ILE A 284 23.60 5.79 -6.91
C ILE A 284 24.76 6.74 -6.64
N GLU A 285 25.82 6.62 -7.43
CA GLU A 285 27.00 7.49 -7.40
C GLU A 285 27.69 7.55 -6.00
N GLY A 286 27.43 6.54 -5.15
CA GLY A 286 27.97 6.47 -3.80
C GLY A 286 27.39 7.49 -2.83
N ALA A 287 26.22 8.06 -3.15
CA ALA A 287 25.47 8.89 -2.21
C ALA A 287 24.94 8.04 -1.06
N THR A 288 25.08 8.52 0.16
CA THR A 288 24.69 7.80 1.38
C THR A 288 23.75 8.63 2.23
N ASN A 289 22.87 7.96 2.93
CA ASN A 289 21.97 8.58 3.90
C ASN A 289 21.96 7.75 5.19
N ASN A 290 22.29 8.37 6.30
CA ASN A 290 22.17 7.79 7.63
C ASN A 290 21.02 8.47 8.36
N LEU A 291 20.04 7.70 8.81
CA LEU A 291 18.90 8.16 9.60
C LEU A 291 18.97 7.55 10.99
N ILE A 292 19.01 8.40 12.01
CA ILE A 292 18.82 8.00 13.40
C ILE A 292 17.48 8.59 13.85
N SER A 293 16.61 7.77 14.41
CA SER A 293 15.33 8.22 14.93
C SER A 293 15.06 7.61 16.30
N ILE A 294 14.67 8.46 17.24
CA ILE A 294 14.21 8.08 18.57
C ILE A 294 12.77 8.59 18.67
N ASN A 295 11.85 7.71 18.99
CA ASN A 295 10.45 8.05 19.24
C ASN A 295 10.03 7.45 20.57
N SER A 296 9.47 8.26 21.47
CA SER A 296 9.06 7.79 22.79
C SER A 296 7.72 8.43 23.14
N PRO A 297 6.60 7.76 22.81
CA PRO A 297 5.30 8.16 23.29
C PRO A 297 5.17 7.82 24.79
N PHE A 298 4.60 8.76 25.54
CA PHE A 298 4.22 8.61 26.96
C PHE A 298 2.74 8.87 27.10
N ALA A 299 2.06 8.06 27.88
CA ALA A 299 0.66 8.26 28.23
C ALA A 299 0.45 8.05 29.73
N VAL A 300 -0.33 8.92 30.37
CA VAL A 300 -0.69 8.84 31.78
C VAL A 300 -2.18 9.06 31.93
N ASP A 301 -2.87 8.12 32.55
CA ASP A 301 -4.26 8.26 32.89
C ASP A 301 -4.38 9.07 34.19
N LEU A 302 -4.78 10.35 34.09
CA LEU A 302 -4.99 11.24 35.23
C LEU A 302 -6.29 10.90 35.97
N SER A 303 -7.31 10.49 35.21
CA SER A 303 -8.59 10.02 35.69
C SER A 303 -9.21 9.06 34.67
N MET A 304 -10.38 8.48 34.97
CA MET A 304 -11.11 7.61 34.01
C MET A 304 -11.46 8.34 32.69
N ASN A 305 -11.54 9.66 32.71
CA ASN A 305 -11.98 10.48 31.57
C ASN A 305 -10.92 11.46 31.08
N THR A 306 -9.73 11.47 31.67
CA THR A 306 -8.67 12.44 31.33
C THR A 306 -7.35 11.71 31.15
N HIS A 307 -6.78 11.82 29.96
CA HIS A 307 -5.51 11.23 29.59
C HIS A 307 -4.53 12.34 29.20
N LEU A 308 -3.33 12.27 29.74
CA LEU A 308 -2.22 13.15 29.36
C LEU A 308 -1.29 12.33 28.45
N ASN A 309 -1.08 12.80 27.24
CA ASN A 309 -0.14 12.24 26.30
C ASN A 309 1.01 13.20 26.05
N PHE A 310 2.17 12.67 25.85
CA PHE A 310 3.39 13.42 25.60
C PHE A 310 4.30 12.57 24.71
N ASP A 311 4.36 12.91 23.44
CA ASP A 311 5.20 12.20 22.48
C ASP A 311 6.48 12.99 22.24
N LEU A 312 7.62 12.38 22.52
CA LEU A 312 8.95 12.91 22.21
C LEU A 312 9.51 12.18 20.99
N SER A 313 9.86 12.92 19.97
CA SER A 313 10.58 12.39 18.82
C SER A 313 11.80 13.23 18.47
N TYR A 314 12.88 12.53 18.16
CA TYR A 314 14.11 13.10 17.61
C TYR A 314 14.50 12.34 16.37
N SER A 315 14.89 13.03 15.32
CA SER A 315 15.51 12.39 14.16
C SER A 315 16.66 13.24 13.61
N MET A 316 17.72 12.55 13.24
CA MET A 316 18.87 13.11 12.53
C MET A 316 18.99 12.40 11.19
N ASN A 317 18.95 13.19 10.13
CA ASN A 317 19.08 12.72 8.75
C ASN A 317 20.38 13.29 8.16
N GLN A 318 21.40 12.45 8.05
CA GLN A 318 22.70 12.83 7.49
C GLN A 318 22.80 12.30 6.05
N PHE A 319 22.82 13.21 5.11
CA PHE A 319 23.00 12.92 3.69
C PHE A 319 24.39 13.34 3.24
N SER A 320 25.07 12.48 2.49
CA SER A 320 26.42 12.72 2.00
C SER A 320 26.56 12.27 0.55
N ILE A 321 27.19 13.10 -0.26
CA ILE A 321 27.53 12.79 -1.66
C ILE A 321 29.00 12.39 -1.72
N LYS A 322 29.31 11.35 -2.46
CA LYS A 322 30.71 10.91 -2.64
C LYS A 322 31.53 12.06 -3.25
N ASN A 323 32.65 12.39 -2.60
CA ASN A 323 33.50 13.52 -2.97
C ASN A 323 32.81 14.90 -2.95
N GLY A 324 31.70 15.04 -2.23
CA GLY A 324 30.92 16.26 -2.10
C GLY A 324 30.62 16.62 -0.66
N ASN A 325 29.65 17.51 -0.49
CA ASN A 325 29.23 17.98 0.83
C ASN A 325 28.44 16.91 1.59
N SER A 326 28.59 16.93 2.92
CA SER A 326 27.70 16.24 3.85
C SER A 326 26.78 17.26 4.49
N ASN A 327 25.50 16.98 4.50
CA ASN A 327 24.47 17.82 5.13
C ASN A 327 23.69 16.99 6.16
N SER A 328 23.47 17.59 7.35
CA SER A 328 22.72 16.94 8.43
C SER A 328 21.52 17.81 8.77
N LYS A 329 20.36 17.19 8.79
CA LYS A 329 19.09 17.82 9.21
C LYS A 329 18.67 17.21 10.55
N HIS A 330 18.36 18.07 11.50
CA HIS A 330 17.93 17.69 12.85
C HIS A 330 16.47 18.09 13.04
N LEU A 331 15.69 17.19 13.56
CA LEU A 331 14.28 17.39 13.89
C LEU A 331 14.03 16.91 15.33
N VAL A 332 13.61 17.82 16.18
CA VAL A 332 13.06 17.51 17.51
C VAL A 332 11.60 17.90 17.53
N ARG A 333 10.74 17.03 17.98
CA ARG A 333 9.31 17.29 18.11
C ARG A 333 8.81 16.79 19.45
N LEU A 334 7.96 17.60 20.08
CA LEU A 334 7.22 17.28 21.28
C LEU A 334 5.74 17.46 20.99
N ASP A 335 4.90 16.52 21.40
CA ASP A 335 3.45 16.61 21.21
C ASP A 335 2.72 16.44 22.55
N PRO A 336 2.83 17.43 23.49
CA PRO A 336 2.04 17.39 24.71
C PRO A 336 0.58 17.67 24.40
N ASN A 337 -0.31 16.79 24.85
CA ASN A 337 -1.75 16.97 24.72
C ASN A 337 -2.53 16.33 25.87
N VAL A 338 -3.71 16.86 26.12
CA VAL A 338 -4.67 16.34 27.08
C VAL A 338 -5.92 15.90 26.31
N GLU A 339 -6.35 14.68 26.56
CA GLU A 339 -7.59 14.14 26.02
C GLU A 339 -8.64 14.04 27.11
N PHE A 340 -9.83 14.58 26.83
CA PHE A 340 -11.01 14.52 27.70
C PHE A 340 -12.09 13.67 27.07
N ASN A 341 -12.49 12.62 27.74
CA ASN A 341 -13.55 11.70 27.33
C ASN A 341 -14.83 11.99 28.12
N LYS A 342 -15.85 12.58 27.48
CA LYS A 342 -17.12 12.90 28.15
C LYS A 342 -18.30 12.82 27.16
N PHE A 343 -19.41 12.22 27.56
CA PHE A 343 -20.65 12.17 26.77
C PHE A 343 -20.47 11.69 25.32
N ASN A 344 -19.80 10.56 25.11
CA ASN A 344 -19.45 10.03 23.79
C ASN A 344 -18.65 11.00 22.90
N SER A 345 -17.94 11.91 23.51
CA SER A 345 -17.05 12.86 22.86
C SER A 345 -15.65 12.73 23.40
N VAL A 346 -14.66 12.84 22.52
CA VAL A 346 -13.25 12.95 22.86
C VAL A 346 -12.79 14.33 22.38
N ILE A 347 -12.25 15.11 23.30
CA ILE A 347 -11.65 16.41 23.00
C ILE A 347 -10.17 16.28 23.30
N LYS A 348 -9.33 16.47 22.29
CA LYS A 348 -7.88 16.56 22.40
C LYS A 348 -7.47 18.01 22.28
N ILE A 349 -6.70 18.49 23.24
CA ILE A 349 -6.12 19.85 23.24
C ILE A 349 -4.64 19.71 23.51
N GLY A 350 -3.84 20.19 22.59
CA GLY A 350 -2.39 20.14 22.67
C GLY A 350 -1.71 21.13 21.75
N VAL A 351 -0.41 21.13 21.80
CA VAL A 351 0.49 21.88 20.93
C VAL A 351 1.62 20.97 20.48
N SER A 352 2.19 21.28 19.34
CA SER A 352 3.33 20.54 18.77
C SER A 352 4.50 21.51 18.55
N PRO A 353 5.33 21.78 19.57
CA PRO A 353 6.61 22.47 19.37
C PRO A 353 7.56 21.59 18.58
N VAL A 354 8.10 22.17 17.51
CA VAL A 354 9.00 21.51 16.57
C VAL A 354 10.24 22.36 16.38
N LEU A 355 11.42 21.76 16.52
CA LEU A 355 12.70 22.39 16.25
C LEU A 355 13.31 21.74 15.00
N ILE A 356 13.39 22.51 13.90
CA ILE A 356 13.96 22.09 12.62
C ILE A 356 15.26 22.84 12.43
N ASN A 357 16.42 22.16 12.46
CA ASN A 357 17.74 22.78 12.28
C ASN A 357 17.92 24.05 13.12
N SER A 358 17.54 24.01 14.41
CA SER A 358 17.58 25.13 15.35
C SER A 358 16.53 26.25 15.13
N VAL A 359 15.62 26.10 14.16
CA VAL A 359 14.49 27.01 13.98
C VAL A 359 13.27 26.43 14.70
N PHE A 360 12.70 27.22 15.60
CA PHE A 360 11.54 26.83 16.39
C PHE A 360 10.24 27.12 15.65
N HIS A 361 9.36 26.11 15.62
CA HIS A 361 8.00 26.20 15.10
C HIS A 361 7.02 25.71 16.17
N LEU A 362 5.86 26.33 16.26
CA LEU A 362 4.78 25.91 17.15
C LEU A 362 3.53 25.64 16.32
N TYR A 363 3.02 24.42 16.37
CA TYR A 363 1.80 24.02 15.69
C TYR A 363 0.72 23.64 16.69
N PRO A 364 -0.57 23.83 16.36
CA PRO A 364 -1.67 23.29 17.14
C PRO A 364 -1.75 21.78 16.99
N ASP A 365 -2.24 21.11 18.03
CA ASP A 365 -2.61 19.70 18.03
C ASP A 365 -3.97 19.55 18.72
N ILE A 366 -5.02 19.89 17.99
CA ILE A 366 -6.40 19.96 18.48
C ILE A 366 -7.25 19.00 17.69
N ALA A 367 -8.06 18.18 18.37
CA ALA A 367 -9.02 17.31 17.72
C ALA A 367 -10.30 17.18 18.54
N TYR A 368 -11.41 17.08 17.86
CA TYR A 368 -12.71 16.75 18.41
C TYR A 368 -13.26 15.53 17.71
N LYS A 369 -13.69 14.54 18.49
CA LYS A 369 -14.33 13.33 18.00
C LYS A 369 -15.65 13.14 18.73
N LYS A 370 -16.74 12.98 17.98
CA LYS A 370 -18.07 12.70 18.52
C LYS A 370 -18.57 11.35 18.03
N ILE A 371 -18.91 10.50 18.97
CA ILE A 371 -19.63 9.24 18.69
C ILE A 371 -21.11 9.54 18.83
N LEU A 372 -21.86 9.47 17.75
CA LEU A 372 -23.31 9.69 17.76
C LEU A 372 -24.00 8.51 18.39
N LYS A 373 -24.94 8.80 19.31
CA LYS A 373 -25.67 7.79 20.10
C LYS A 373 -26.47 6.88 19.17
N ASP A 374 -26.50 5.59 19.47
CA ASP A 374 -27.21 4.53 18.77
C ASP A 374 -26.81 4.31 17.30
N THR A 375 -25.79 5.00 16.85
CA THR A 375 -25.22 4.84 15.51
C THR A 375 -23.72 4.66 15.62
N ASN A 376 -23.18 3.81 14.77
CA ASN A 376 -21.72 3.66 14.66
C ASN A 376 -21.11 4.82 13.84
N PHE A 377 -21.66 6.03 13.95
CA PHE A 377 -21.20 7.25 13.30
C PHE A 377 -20.19 7.96 14.19
N ILE A 378 -19.04 8.24 13.66
CA ILE A 378 -17.98 9.00 14.33
C ILE A 378 -17.68 10.21 13.47
N LEU A 379 -18.05 11.39 13.97
CA LEU A 379 -17.65 12.67 13.39
C LEU A 379 -16.34 13.11 14.06
N SER A 380 -15.34 13.49 13.27
CA SER A 380 -14.07 14.02 13.76
C SER A 380 -13.72 15.30 13.05
N ALA A 381 -13.13 16.25 13.75
CA ALA A 381 -12.55 17.45 13.19
C ALA A 381 -11.25 17.75 13.94
N GLY A 382 -10.28 18.34 13.27
CA GLY A 382 -9.01 18.64 13.94
C GLY A 382 -8.11 19.57 13.14
N TRP A 383 -7.07 19.99 13.83
CA TRP A 383 -5.99 20.80 13.30
C TRP A 383 -4.67 20.32 13.89
N HIS A 384 -3.78 19.82 13.04
CA HIS A 384 -2.48 19.29 13.45
C HIS A 384 -1.44 19.47 12.34
N ALA A 385 -0.18 19.35 12.69
CA ALA A 385 0.90 19.37 11.72
C ALA A 385 1.61 18.04 11.61
N PHE A 386 2.02 17.71 10.39
CA PHE A 386 2.91 16.61 10.07
C PHE A 386 4.28 17.15 9.64
N VAL A 387 5.33 16.46 10.02
CA VAL A 387 6.69 16.81 9.63
C VAL A 387 7.38 15.57 9.06
N ASN A 388 7.90 15.69 7.84
CA ASN A 388 8.55 14.60 7.14
C ASN A 388 10.02 14.97 6.81
N ASN A 389 10.94 14.13 7.21
CA ASN A 389 12.38 14.33 6.98
C ASN A 389 12.81 14.24 5.53
N ASN A 390 12.00 13.65 4.64
CA ASN A 390 12.34 13.40 3.25
C ASN A 390 13.76 12.78 3.10
N SER A 391 13.99 11.65 3.76
CA SER A 391 15.27 10.95 3.64
C SER A 391 15.53 10.53 2.18
N TYR A 392 16.79 10.34 1.80
CA TYR A 392 17.11 9.87 0.45
C TYR A 392 16.48 8.49 0.17
N THR A 393 16.33 7.65 1.20
CA THR A 393 15.56 6.40 1.14
C THR A 393 14.10 6.64 0.74
N ASP A 394 13.46 7.66 1.34
CA ASP A 394 12.07 8.01 1.02
C ASP A 394 11.92 8.54 -0.41
N LEU A 395 12.88 9.36 -0.86
CA LEU A 395 12.88 9.90 -2.22
C LEU A 395 13.01 8.78 -3.26
N VAL A 396 13.99 7.88 -3.09
CA VAL A 396 14.18 6.72 -3.99
C VAL A 396 12.99 5.75 -3.92
N GLY A 397 12.35 5.64 -2.76
CA GLY A 397 11.11 4.87 -2.58
C GLY A 397 9.94 5.44 -3.38
N GLN A 398 9.81 6.77 -3.45
CA GLN A 398 8.76 7.45 -4.21
C GLN A 398 9.06 7.45 -5.72
N ASN A 399 10.30 7.80 -6.09
CA ASN A 399 10.75 7.78 -7.47
C ASN A 399 12.11 7.08 -7.58
N PRO A 400 12.13 5.85 -8.09
CA PRO A 400 13.38 5.09 -8.22
C PRO A 400 14.38 5.67 -9.23
N TRP A 401 13.96 6.61 -10.06
CA TRP A 401 14.73 7.18 -11.16
C TRP A 401 15.29 8.57 -10.83
N ILE A 402 15.35 8.94 -9.55
CA ILE A 402 15.87 10.25 -9.16
C ILE A 402 17.39 10.34 -9.37
N ALA A 403 17.83 11.53 -9.73
CA ALA A 403 19.24 11.92 -9.61
C ALA A 403 19.62 12.01 -8.12
N VAL A 404 20.91 12.01 -7.82
CA VAL A 404 21.38 12.35 -6.48
C VAL A 404 20.95 13.79 -6.18
N PRO A 405 20.13 14.03 -5.13
CA PRO A 405 19.70 15.37 -4.78
C PRO A 405 20.91 16.21 -4.31
N SER A 406 20.88 17.51 -4.56
CA SER A 406 21.90 18.43 -4.01
C SER A 406 21.76 18.57 -2.50
N GLU A 407 20.52 18.58 -2.03
CA GLU A 407 20.18 18.66 -0.61
C GLU A 407 18.82 17.99 -0.35
N LEU A 408 18.56 17.68 0.91
CA LEU A 408 17.30 17.16 1.40
C LEU A 408 16.64 18.23 2.30
N GLU A 409 15.37 18.47 2.11
CA GLU A 409 14.62 19.41 2.94
C GLU A 409 13.53 18.72 3.74
N ILE A 410 13.23 19.26 4.92
CA ILE A 410 12.14 18.77 5.77
C ILE A 410 10.85 19.41 5.29
N THR A 411 9.86 18.57 4.92
CA THR A 411 8.52 19.04 4.59
C THR A 411 7.67 19.16 5.85
N THR A 412 7.02 20.29 6.03
CA THR A 412 5.95 20.44 7.03
C THR A 412 4.60 20.58 6.35
N GLN A 413 3.58 19.96 6.93
CA GLN A 413 2.19 20.01 6.47
C GLN A 413 1.29 20.42 7.64
N ASP A 414 0.73 21.61 7.59
CA ASP A 414 -0.32 22.08 8.50
C ASP A 414 -1.68 21.67 7.94
N SER A 415 -2.40 20.80 8.66
CA SER A 415 -3.62 20.15 8.19
C SER A 415 -4.81 20.46 9.08
N LYS A 416 -5.88 20.96 8.47
CA LYS A 416 -7.20 21.13 9.08
C LYS A 416 -8.15 20.16 8.40
N PHE A 417 -8.84 19.33 9.17
CA PHE A 417 -9.67 18.29 8.60
C PHE A 417 -11.02 18.12 9.28
N ILE A 418 -11.95 17.59 8.52
CA ILE A 418 -13.23 17.05 9.00
C ILE A 418 -13.35 15.63 8.43
N ALA A 419 -13.69 14.67 9.27
CA ALA A 419 -13.85 13.28 8.87
C ALA A 419 -15.12 12.67 9.46
N LEU A 420 -15.77 11.82 8.66
CA LEU A 420 -16.94 11.04 9.05
C LEU A 420 -16.60 9.56 8.86
N ASN A 421 -16.66 8.78 9.93
CA ASN A 421 -16.51 7.33 9.88
C ASN A 421 -17.82 6.68 10.31
N ILE A 422 -18.26 5.71 9.54
CA ILE A 422 -19.50 4.99 9.74
C ILE A 422 -19.21 3.51 9.75
N SER A 423 -19.68 2.81 10.79
CA SER A 423 -19.54 1.37 10.93
C SER A 423 -20.94 0.76 11.13
N ASN A 424 -21.34 -0.11 10.24
CA ASN A 424 -22.57 -0.91 10.42
C ASN A 424 -22.17 -2.34 10.83
N GLY A 425 -21.87 -2.48 12.14
CA GLY A 425 -21.40 -3.71 12.71
C GLY A 425 -20.07 -4.17 12.10
N LYS A 426 -19.89 -5.50 11.96
CA LYS A 426 -18.66 -6.08 11.39
C LYS A 426 -18.62 -6.04 9.85
N ARG A 427 -19.74 -5.73 9.19
CA ARG A 427 -19.87 -5.95 7.74
C ARG A 427 -19.53 -4.74 6.90
N LEU A 428 -19.89 -3.54 7.31
CA LEU A 428 -19.73 -2.35 6.49
C LEU A 428 -19.07 -1.24 7.30
N ASN A 429 -17.90 -0.80 6.87
CA ASN A 429 -17.22 0.36 7.41
C ASN A 429 -16.87 1.28 6.24
N TYR A 430 -17.18 2.55 6.35
CA TYR A 430 -16.79 3.55 5.38
C TYR A 430 -16.45 4.85 6.06
N GLY A 431 -15.49 5.55 5.50
CA GLY A 431 -15.00 6.81 6.01
C GLY A 431 -14.79 7.80 4.88
N PHE A 432 -15.04 9.06 5.19
CA PHE A 432 -14.76 10.19 4.33
C PHE A 432 -13.98 11.21 5.13
N SER A 433 -12.95 11.80 4.53
CA SER A 433 -12.28 12.93 5.12
C SER A 433 -12.04 14.01 4.07
N PHE A 434 -12.16 15.23 4.52
CA PHE A 434 -11.85 16.43 3.77
C PHE A 434 -10.83 17.24 4.55
N SER A 435 -9.72 17.60 3.91
CA SER A 435 -8.68 18.37 4.56
C SER A 435 -8.20 19.54 3.71
N PHE A 436 -7.88 20.63 4.40
CA PHE A 436 -7.17 21.75 3.85
C PHE A 436 -5.75 21.73 4.42
N ASN A 437 -4.75 21.67 3.53
CA ASN A 437 -3.36 21.49 3.92
C ASN A 437 -2.51 22.64 3.39
N ASN A 438 -1.66 23.19 4.26
CA ASN A 438 -0.59 24.11 3.89
C ASN A 438 0.75 23.40 4.05
N TYR A 439 1.56 23.46 3.02
CA TYR A 439 2.88 22.82 3.00
C TYR A 439 3.98 23.86 3.01
N THR A 440 5.08 23.52 3.69
CA THR A 440 6.37 24.19 3.52
C THR A 440 7.38 23.14 3.04
N ASN A 441 8.17 23.47 2.03
CA ASN A 441 9.13 22.58 1.38
C ASN A 441 8.47 21.27 0.88
N LEU A 442 7.37 21.39 0.12
CA LEU A 442 6.70 20.22 -0.45
C LEU A 442 7.58 19.57 -1.51
N LEU A 443 7.84 18.26 -1.36
CA LEU A 443 8.62 17.47 -2.31
C LEU A 443 7.84 17.21 -3.60
N LEU A 444 8.42 17.62 -4.72
CA LEU A 444 7.95 17.41 -6.08
C LEU A 444 9.04 16.71 -6.90
N PHE A 445 8.66 16.10 -8.02
CA PHE A 445 9.60 15.43 -8.92
C PHE A 445 9.37 15.86 -10.36
N ASN A 446 10.43 16.27 -11.03
CA ASN A 446 10.35 16.54 -12.46
C ASN A 446 11.57 16.03 -13.22
N LYS A 447 11.43 15.85 -14.51
CA LYS A 447 12.54 15.41 -15.39
C LYS A 447 13.72 16.37 -15.27
N LYS A 448 14.92 15.82 -15.21
CA LYS A 448 16.13 16.59 -15.41
C LYS A 448 16.33 16.80 -16.91
N ILE A 449 16.21 18.03 -17.37
CA ILE A 449 16.55 18.39 -18.75
C ILE A 449 18.07 18.38 -18.86
N ASN A 450 18.65 17.36 -19.49
CA ASN A 450 20.10 17.24 -19.66
C ASN A 450 20.40 16.94 -21.14
N THR A 451 21.40 17.63 -21.67
CA THR A 451 21.90 17.47 -23.06
C THR A 451 22.63 16.13 -23.29
N ASN A 452 23.05 15.42 -22.24
CA ASN A 452 23.79 14.16 -22.31
C ASN A 452 22.96 12.91 -21.93
N LEU A 453 21.68 12.91 -22.25
CA LEU A 453 20.73 11.81 -21.94
C LEU A 453 21.18 10.43 -22.45
N LEU A 454 21.85 10.40 -23.60
CA LEU A 454 22.31 9.17 -24.25
C LEU A 454 23.37 8.42 -23.43
N ASN A 455 24.16 9.12 -22.60
CA ASN A 455 25.26 8.49 -21.85
C ASN A 455 24.86 7.97 -20.46
N ASN A 456 23.82 8.56 -19.84
CA ASN A 456 23.47 8.28 -18.44
C ASN A 456 22.00 7.89 -18.22
N GLY A 457 21.17 7.87 -19.28
CA GLY A 457 19.74 7.67 -19.17
C GLY A 457 18.99 8.87 -18.57
N LEU A 458 17.68 8.73 -18.45
CA LEU A 458 16.82 9.79 -17.94
C LEU A 458 16.79 9.79 -16.40
N TYR A 459 16.91 10.98 -15.82
CA TYR A 459 16.76 11.21 -14.38
C TYR A 459 15.60 12.13 -14.05
N TYR A 460 15.20 12.07 -12.78
CA TYR A 460 14.28 13.01 -12.17
C TYR A 460 14.99 13.80 -11.08
N ASN A 461 14.75 15.10 -11.02
CA ASN A 461 15.18 15.93 -9.89
C ASN A 461 14.11 15.92 -8.81
N SER A 462 14.53 15.90 -7.55
CA SER A 462 13.71 16.35 -6.43
C SER A 462 13.67 17.88 -6.40
N ILE A 463 12.49 18.43 -6.23
CA ILE A 463 12.21 19.87 -6.16
C ILE A 463 11.45 20.10 -4.87
N PHE A 464 11.86 21.08 -4.07
CA PHE A 464 11.15 21.45 -2.86
C PHE A 464 10.40 22.76 -3.11
N GLU A 465 9.08 22.69 -3.15
CA GLU A 465 8.20 23.84 -3.29
C GLU A 465 8.10 24.58 -1.94
N ASN A 466 8.47 25.86 -1.89
CA ASN A 466 8.54 26.60 -0.64
C ASN A 466 7.20 26.61 0.10
N LYS A 467 6.12 26.98 -0.60
CA LYS A 467 4.77 26.97 -0.03
C LYS A 467 3.77 26.45 -1.04
N ALA A 468 2.93 25.56 -0.57
CA ALA A 468 1.81 25.05 -1.35
C ALA A 468 0.57 24.94 -0.47
N SER A 469 -0.61 25.11 -1.06
CA SER A 469 -1.86 24.79 -0.39
C SER A 469 -2.69 23.83 -1.22
N THR A 470 -3.35 22.89 -0.54
CA THR A 470 -4.18 21.86 -1.19
C THR A 470 -5.48 21.66 -0.45
N ILE A 471 -6.48 21.24 -1.22
CA ILE A 471 -7.67 20.57 -0.72
C ILE A 471 -7.50 19.08 -1.04
N GLN A 472 -7.71 18.23 -0.04
CA GLN A 472 -7.65 16.80 -0.20
C GLN A 472 -8.96 16.15 0.25
N PHE A 473 -9.41 15.19 -0.53
CA PHE A 473 -10.54 14.33 -0.19
C PHE A 473 -10.08 12.88 -0.19
N ASP A 474 -10.32 12.18 0.93
CA ASP A 474 -10.06 10.76 1.06
C ASP A 474 -11.36 10.02 1.35
N ALA A 475 -11.56 8.88 0.71
CA ALA A 475 -12.67 7.97 1.01
C ALA A 475 -12.14 6.55 1.15
N ASN A 476 -12.64 5.84 2.15
CA ASN A 476 -12.35 4.43 2.35
C ASN A 476 -13.65 3.65 2.54
N LEU A 477 -13.67 2.42 2.02
CA LEU A 477 -14.78 1.49 2.17
C LEU A 477 -14.21 0.12 2.47
N ARG A 478 -14.71 -0.52 3.53
CA ARG A 478 -14.49 -1.93 3.83
C ARG A 478 -15.84 -2.61 3.94
N TYR A 479 -16.11 -3.52 3.01
CA TYR A 479 -17.39 -4.26 2.94
C TYR A 479 -17.15 -5.77 3.01
N GLN A 480 -17.57 -6.37 4.12
CA GLN A 480 -17.59 -7.82 4.31
C GLN A 480 -18.93 -8.34 3.79
N PHE A 481 -19.00 -8.66 2.48
CA PHE A 481 -20.22 -9.16 1.86
C PHE A 481 -20.69 -10.48 2.50
N SER A 482 -19.72 -11.37 2.78
CA SER A 482 -19.94 -12.63 3.50
C SER A 482 -18.65 -12.97 4.29
N ASP A 483 -18.67 -14.03 5.08
CA ASP A 483 -17.47 -14.53 5.76
C ASP A 483 -16.34 -14.92 4.79
N HIS A 484 -16.68 -15.06 3.52
CA HIS A 484 -15.80 -15.49 2.44
C HIS A 484 -15.40 -14.39 1.47
N LEU A 485 -16.07 -13.23 1.48
CA LEU A 485 -15.83 -12.16 0.50
C LEU A 485 -15.69 -10.81 1.19
N LEU A 486 -14.51 -10.23 1.06
CA LEU A 486 -14.14 -8.91 1.54
C LEU A 486 -13.80 -8.00 0.35
N ILE A 487 -14.38 -6.80 0.35
CA ILE A 487 -14.08 -5.73 -0.60
C ILE A 487 -13.55 -4.53 0.18
N THR A 488 -12.45 -3.97 -0.27
CA THR A 488 -11.89 -2.72 0.28
C THR A 488 -11.60 -1.76 -0.86
N ASN A 489 -12.02 -0.51 -0.69
CA ASN A 489 -11.75 0.56 -1.65
C ASN A 489 -11.14 1.75 -0.92
N ASN A 490 -10.13 2.37 -1.53
CA ASN A 490 -9.55 3.61 -1.09
C ASN A 490 -9.52 4.57 -2.27
N LEU A 491 -9.96 5.80 -2.05
CA LEU A 491 -9.90 6.89 -3.01
C LEU A 491 -9.18 8.06 -2.36
N LYS A 492 -8.29 8.68 -3.10
CA LYS A 492 -7.60 9.90 -2.73
C LYS A 492 -7.65 10.89 -3.88
N TYR A 493 -8.13 12.08 -3.61
CA TYR A 493 -8.14 13.19 -4.55
C TYR A 493 -7.44 14.39 -3.94
N ILE A 494 -6.54 15.01 -4.68
CA ILE A 494 -5.79 16.20 -4.26
C ILE A 494 -5.95 17.27 -5.33
N GLN A 495 -6.35 18.46 -4.89
CA GLN A 495 -6.38 19.66 -5.71
C GLN A 495 -5.44 20.72 -5.09
N PHE A 496 -4.54 21.25 -5.89
CA PHE A 496 -3.68 22.35 -5.50
C PHE A 496 -4.39 23.67 -5.73
N ASN A 497 -4.42 24.52 -4.68
CA ASN A 497 -4.98 25.86 -4.74
C ASN A 497 -3.90 26.88 -5.07
N SER A 498 -2.70 26.71 -4.51
CA SER A 498 -1.56 27.60 -4.75
C SER A 498 -0.24 26.85 -4.69
N LEU A 499 0.70 27.33 -5.48
CA LEU A 499 2.13 27.01 -5.46
C LEU A 499 2.88 28.34 -5.52
N GLU A 500 3.94 28.49 -4.74
CA GLU A 500 4.70 29.76 -4.67
C GLU A 500 5.73 29.88 -5.80
N GLN A 501 6.45 28.79 -6.11
CA GLN A 501 7.56 28.81 -7.07
C GLN A 501 7.26 28.08 -8.37
N ASN A 502 6.51 26.98 -8.28
CA ASN A 502 6.26 26.13 -9.44
C ASN A 502 4.88 26.39 -10.05
N ILE A 503 4.78 26.31 -11.39
CA ILE A 503 3.52 26.51 -12.11
C ILE A 503 2.57 25.32 -12.02
N LYS A 504 3.10 24.12 -11.68
CA LYS A 504 2.35 22.85 -11.56
C LYS A 504 2.92 21.99 -10.44
N PRO A 505 2.11 21.11 -9.83
CA PRO A 505 2.56 20.15 -8.82
C PRO A 505 3.24 18.93 -9.46
N TRP A 506 4.47 19.09 -9.87
CA TRP A 506 5.22 18.12 -10.66
C TRP A 506 5.27 16.73 -10.01
N GLY A 507 4.88 15.73 -10.77
CA GLY A 507 4.95 14.32 -10.37
C GLY A 507 3.90 13.87 -9.35
N ILE A 508 3.01 14.75 -8.90
CA ILE A 508 1.89 14.39 -8.00
C ILE A 508 0.72 13.82 -8.81
N LEU A 509 0.11 12.76 -8.30
CA LEU A 509 -1.12 12.19 -8.89
C LEU A 509 -2.34 12.92 -8.32
N PRO A 510 -3.18 13.57 -9.16
CA PRO A 510 -4.39 14.25 -8.68
C PRO A 510 -5.44 13.30 -8.10
N LEU A 511 -5.60 12.13 -8.69
CA LEU A 511 -6.59 11.13 -8.26
C LEU A 511 -5.98 9.73 -8.26
N GLU A 512 -6.20 9.02 -7.16
CA GLU A 512 -5.82 7.62 -6.98
C GLU A 512 -7.00 6.83 -6.42
N VAL A 513 -7.33 5.69 -7.05
CA VAL A 513 -8.35 4.75 -6.57
C VAL A 513 -7.73 3.36 -6.51
N ASN A 514 -7.84 2.73 -5.35
CA ASN A 514 -7.40 1.35 -5.13
C ASN A 514 -8.56 0.51 -4.64
N SER A 515 -8.92 -0.53 -5.39
CA SER A 515 -9.98 -1.47 -5.05
C SER A 515 -9.41 -2.87 -4.91
N LYS A 516 -9.58 -3.48 -3.75
CA LYS A 516 -9.12 -4.84 -3.44
C LYS A 516 -10.30 -5.75 -3.13
N ILE A 517 -10.31 -6.93 -3.72
CA ILE A 517 -11.27 -7.99 -3.46
C ILE A 517 -10.49 -9.19 -2.93
N THR A 518 -10.93 -9.76 -1.81
CA THR A 518 -10.44 -11.02 -1.26
C THR A 518 -11.60 -11.99 -1.16
N TRP A 519 -11.50 -13.11 -1.85
CA TRP A 519 -12.51 -14.16 -1.85
C TRP A 519 -11.92 -15.50 -1.45
N SER A 520 -12.45 -16.07 -0.36
CA SER A 520 -11.99 -17.34 0.22
C SER A 520 -13.21 -18.26 0.44
N PRO A 521 -13.75 -18.90 -0.63
CA PRO A 521 -14.98 -19.70 -0.54
C PRO A 521 -14.85 -20.89 0.40
N ASN A 522 -13.65 -21.36 0.62
CA ASN A 522 -13.31 -22.41 1.58
C ASN A 522 -11.89 -22.21 2.13
N LYS A 523 -11.50 -23.05 3.09
CA LYS A 523 -10.18 -22.95 3.78
C LYS A 523 -8.98 -23.26 2.87
N ASN A 524 -9.21 -23.84 1.69
CA ASN A 524 -8.15 -24.27 0.79
C ASN A 524 -7.94 -23.30 -0.38
N PHE A 525 -8.93 -22.48 -0.73
CA PHE A 525 -8.88 -21.61 -1.90
C PHE A 525 -8.96 -20.14 -1.48
N GLN A 526 -8.08 -19.32 -2.05
CA GLN A 526 -8.13 -17.86 -1.90
C GLN A 526 -7.83 -17.20 -3.24
N LEU A 527 -8.67 -16.23 -3.60
CA LEU A 527 -8.51 -15.33 -4.74
C LEU A 527 -8.40 -13.91 -4.22
N ASN A 528 -7.38 -13.18 -4.66
CA ASN A 528 -7.24 -11.75 -4.44
C ASN A 528 -7.23 -11.04 -5.79
N GLY A 529 -8.02 -9.99 -5.92
CA GLY A 529 -7.99 -9.06 -7.03
C GLY A 529 -7.63 -7.66 -6.53
N ASN A 530 -6.88 -6.92 -7.30
CA ASN A 530 -6.55 -5.52 -7.03
C ASN A 530 -6.67 -4.70 -8.31
N LEU A 531 -7.54 -3.70 -8.28
CA LEU A 531 -7.73 -2.74 -9.36
C LEU A 531 -7.24 -1.38 -8.90
N ASN A 532 -6.23 -0.85 -9.59
CA ASN A 532 -5.67 0.48 -9.34
C ASN A 532 -6.02 1.39 -10.51
N TYR A 533 -6.59 2.54 -10.22
CA TYR A 533 -6.77 3.62 -11.18
C TYR A 533 -6.06 4.87 -10.66
N PHE A 534 -5.33 5.54 -11.53
CA PHE A 534 -4.78 6.86 -11.22
C PHE A 534 -4.76 7.73 -12.47
N THR A 535 -4.96 9.03 -12.27
CA THR A 535 -4.78 10.03 -13.33
C THR A 535 -3.29 10.32 -13.50
N GLY A 536 -2.89 10.69 -14.72
CA GLY A 536 -1.51 11.02 -15.01
C GLY A 536 -1.01 12.21 -14.21
N ALA A 537 0.27 12.18 -13.85
CA ALA A 537 0.95 13.30 -13.22
C ALA A 537 1.40 14.31 -14.28
N THR A 538 1.43 15.60 -13.93
CA THR A 538 2.00 16.65 -14.80
C THR A 538 3.51 16.64 -14.68
N LEU A 539 4.21 16.69 -15.82
CA LEU A 539 5.66 16.77 -15.95
C LEU A 539 6.06 17.76 -17.05
N TYR A 540 7.34 18.11 -17.15
CA TYR A 540 7.88 18.79 -18.34
C TYR A 540 8.19 17.80 -19.46
N ASN A 541 7.95 18.23 -20.71
CA ASN A 541 8.53 17.57 -21.88
C ASN A 541 9.99 18.04 -22.12
N GLU A 542 10.56 17.64 -23.24
CA GLU A 542 11.95 17.98 -23.62
C GLU A 542 12.14 19.49 -23.87
N PHE A 543 11.06 20.21 -24.18
CA PHE A 543 11.04 21.65 -24.43
C PHE A 543 10.63 22.48 -23.20
N ALA A 544 10.65 21.88 -22.01
CA ALA A 544 10.18 22.49 -20.76
C ALA A 544 8.70 22.93 -20.79
N ILE A 545 7.87 22.29 -21.62
CA ILE A 545 6.43 22.54 -21.70
C ILE A 545 5.72 21.53 -20.78
N PRO A 546 4.80 21.97 -19.90
CA PRO A 546 4.00 21.07 -19.07
C PRO A 546 3.12 20.17 -19.92
N TYR A 547 3.05 18.88 -19.56
CA TYR A 547 2.11 17.92 -20.13
C TYR A 547 1.71 16.89 -19.06
N ASP A 548 0.53 16.33 -19.21
CA ASP A 548 0.01 15.30 -18.33
C ASP A 548 0.31 13.91 -18.91
N LEU A 549 0.73 12.99 -18.07
CA LEU A 549 0.83 11.58 -18.43
C LEU A 549 -0.57 10.97 -18.61
N ASP A 550 -0.66 9.90 -19.37
CA ASP A 550 -1.91 9.16 -19.55
C ASP A 550 -2.41 8.56 -18.23
N ASN A 551 -3.73 8.49 -18.10
CA ASN A 551 -4.38 7.80 -17.01
C ASN A 551 -4.10 6.30 -17.08
N ALA A 552 -3.96 5.66 -15.92
CA ALA A 552 -3.71 4.24 -15.85
C ALA A 552 -4.81 3.49 -15.10
N LEU A 553 -5.19 2.34 -15.66
CA LEU A 553 -6.02 1.34 -15.01
C LEU A 553 -5.26 0.03 -15.00
N VAL A 554 -4.92 -0.48 -13.82
CA VAL A 554 -4.07 -1.66 -13.63
C VAL A 554 -4.84 -2.71 -12.85
N LEU A 555 -5.04 -3.88 -13.45
CA LEU A 555 -5.67 -5.03 -12.81
C LEU A 555 -4.60 -6.07 -12.46
N ASN A 556 -4.51 -6.43 -11.19
CA ASN A 556 -3.68 -7.51 -10.69
C ASN A 556 -4.57 -8.56 -10.02
N ALA A 557 -4.22 -9.83 -10.15
CA ALA A 557 -4.91 -10.91 -9.45
C ALA A 557 -3.94 -11.98 -8.98
N SER A 558 -4.28 -12.63 -7.87
CA SER A 558 -3.55 -13.79 -7.40
C SER A 558 -4.49 -14.85 -6.86
N MET A 559 -4.16 -16.09 -7.09
CA MET A 559 -4.92 -17.25 -6.64
C MET A 559 -3.99 -18.20 -5.91
N SER A 560 -4.45 -18.77 -4.81
CA SER A 560 -3.74 -19.84 -4.11
C SER A 560 -4.69 -20.97 -3.77
N TYR A 561 -4.17 -22.20 -3.89
CA TYR A 561 -4.89 -23.42 -3.57
C TYR A 561 -4.04 -24.37 -2.73
N LYS A 562 -4.53 -24.69 -1.54
CA LYS A 562 -3.88 -25.61 -0.60
C LYS A 562 -4.15 -27.05 -1.03
N LEU A 563 -3.20 -27.66 -1.71
CA LEU A 563 -3.28 -29.03 -2.21
C LEU A 563 -3.22 -30.06 -1.07
N THR A 564 -2.30 -29.86 -0.16
CA THR A 564 -2.14 -30.67 1.06
C THR A 564 -1.84 -29.73 2.24
N PRO A 565 -1.86 -30.23 3.48
CA PRO A 565 -1.41 -29.41 4.59
C PRO A 565 0.02 -28.85 4.45
N ARG A 566 0.87 -29.37 3.60
CA ARG A 566 2.26 -28.93 3.40
C ARG A 566 2.47 -28.17 2.08
N PHE A 567 1.64 -28.41 1.08
CA PHE A 567 1.81 -27.85 -0.27
C PHE A 567 0.65 -26.92 -0.62
N THR A 568 0.98 -25.70 -1.04
CA THR A 568 0.04 -24.75 -1.62
C THR A 568 0.56 -24.34 -3.00
N ALA A 569 -0.25 -24.54 -4.03
CA ALA A 569 0.01 -23.98 -5.36
C ALA A 569 -0.50 -22.53 -5.40
N TRP A 570 0.21 -21.66 -6.13
CA TRP A 570 -0.21 -20.29 -6.33
C TRP A 570 0.11 -19.79 -7.73
N VAL A 571 -0.70 -18.84 -8.19
CA VAL A 571 -0.46 -18.10 -9.42
C VAL A 571 -0.77 -16.63 -9.16
N LYS A 572 0.00 -15.74 -9.77
CA LYS A 572 -0.16 -14.30 -9.70
C LYS A 572 -0.04 -13.71 -11.10
N GLY A 573 -0.92 -12.78 -11.42
CA GLY A 573 -0.86 -11.99 -12.63
C GLY A 573 -0.85 -10.50 -12.29
N ASP A 574 0.11 -9.77 -12.82
CA ASP A 574 0.19 -8.32 -12.71
C ASP A 574 -0.05 -7.70 -14.10
N ASN A 575 -0.68 -6.52 -14.13
CA ASN A 575 -1.08 -5.79 -15.33
C ASN A 575 -1.89 -6.66 -16.34
N LEU A 576 -2.92 -7.36 -15.83
CA LEU A 576 -3.73 -8.30 -16.62
C LEU A 576 -4.51 -7.64 -17.76
N LEU A 577 -4.63 -6.31 -17.79
CA LEU A 577 -5.26 -5.57 -18.88
C LEU A 577 -4.31 -5.34 -20.06
N ASP A 578 -3.04 -5.73 -19.93
CA ASP A 578 -1.97 -5.60 -20.94
C ASP A 578 -1.83 -4.16 -21.49
N LYS A 579 -2.12 -3.17 -20.65
CA LYS A 579 -1.95 -1.75 -21.02
C LYS A 579 -0.67 -1.22 -20.38
N PRO A 580 0.39 -0.98 -21.17
CA PRO A 580 1.58 -0.31 -20.65
C PRO A 580 1.18 1.08 -20.14
N TYR A 581 1.56 1.38 -18.92
CA TYR A 581 1.35 2.69 -18.32
C TYR A 581 2.68 3.26 -17.84
N GLN A 582 2.73 4.56 -17.68
CA GLN A 582 3.90 5.27 -17.18
C GLN A 582 3.53 6.03 -15.90
N ARG A 583 4.02 5.58 -14.76
CA ARG A 583 3.98 6.40 -13.53
C ARG A 583 5.00 7.54 -13.62
N TRP A 584 6.11 7.26 -14.28
CA TRP A 584 7.18 8.18 -14.59
C TRP A 584 7.42 8.16 -16.10
N SER A 585 7.42 9.31 -16.72
CA SER A 585 7.58 9.45 -18.17
C SER A 585 8.84 8.73 -18.67
N ASN A 586 8.74 8.05 -19.80
CA ASN A 586 9.79 7.24 -20.41
C ASN A 586 10.21 5.99 -19.61
N TYR A 587 9.46 5.64 -18.56
CA TYR A 587 9.61 4.41 -17.81
C TYR A 587 8.31 3.59 -17.85
N PRO A 588 8.00 2.98 -19.01
CA PRO A 588 6.79 2.18 -19.14
C PRO A 588 6.82 0.95 -18.23
N SER A 589 5.65 0.60 -17.71
CA SER A 589 5.46 -0.68 -17.02
C SER A 589 5.63 -1.84 -17.98
N LEU A 590 5.88 -3.03 -17.44
CA LEU A 590 5.79 -4.27 -18.20
C LEU A 590 4.33 -4.53 -18.61
N GLY A 591 4.12 -5.26 -19.72
CA GLY A 591 2.83 -5.83 -20.07
C GLY A 591 2.36 -6.88 -19.06
N VAL A 592 1.53 -7.85 -19.49
CA VAL A 592 1.05 -8.91 -18.60
C VAL A 592 2.21 -9.72 -18.02
N GLN A 593 2.31 -9.73 -16.69
CA GLN A 593 3.28 -10.53 -15.95
C GLN A 593 2.52 -11.68 -15.29
N LEU A 594 2.91 -12.91 -15.59
CA LEU A 594 2.35 -14.12 -14.99
C LEU A 594 3.46 -14.88 -14.28
N ILE A 595 3.24 -15.23 -13.03
CA ILE A 595 4.14 -16.06 -12.24
C ILE A 595 3.32 -17.12 -11.51
N ALA A 596 3.79 -18.35 -11.54
CA ALA A 596 3.18 -19.47 -10.83
C ALA A 596 4.23 -20.19 -9.97
N GLY A 597 3.77 -20.85 -8.93
CA GLY A 597 4.70 -21.51 -8.04
C GLY A 597 4.05 -22.32 -6.94
N VAL A 598 4.87 -22.70 -5.98
CA VAL A 598 4.46 -23.51 -4.84
C VAL A 598 5.00 -22.93 -3.54
N VAL A 599 4.24 -23.12 -2.47
CA VAL A 599 4.68 -22.92 -1.10
C VAL A 599 4.78 -24.29 -0.43
N TYR A 600 5.93 -24.58 0.12
CA TYR A 600 6.15 -25.77 0.94
C TYR A 600 6.32 -25.38 2.41
N SER A 601 5.52 -25.98 3.28
CA SER A 601 5.58 -25.72 4.72
C SER A 601 6.17 -26.92 5.45
N PHE A 602 7.28 -26.70 6.13
CA PHE A 602 7.92 -27.68 6.99
C PHE A 602 7.17 -27.76 8.34
N LYS A 603 7.31 -28.88 9.00
CA LYS A 603 6.85 -29.03 10.39
C LYS A 603 7.80 -28.34 11.35
#